data_b68524030a0b7b6e9dba5ebdf26b3889
#
_entry.id   b68524030a0b7b6e9dba5ebdf26b3889
#
_cell.length_a   1.000
_cell.length_b   1.000
_cell.length_c   1.000
_cell.angle_alpha   90.00
_cell.angle_beta   90.00
_cell.angle_gamma   90.00
#
_symmetry.space_group_name_H-M   'P 1'
#
loop_
_entity.id
_entity.type
_entity.pdbx_description
1 polymer ?
#
loop_
_entity_poly.entity_id
_entity_poly.type
_entity_poly.pdbx_seq_one_letter_code
_entity_poly.pdbx_strand_id
1 'polypeptide(L)'
;MNKNFAETLKKLRNLKSISQRELAEKIFVTRSTIAKWENGYNLPDAFMIKRICKVLEVNEYDLIKILLEGDDELNVIILDDRKIVVQGTLPIVEEVLPNANVFGFTHPSEAIEFAKKNKISLILLDIELGKTNGLDLCKNFLEINPKTNIIFLTAYVEYSFEAWSTGASGYLLKPITAKNLRAQLKNLRYPLLTEGEIL
;
A
#
# COMPACT_ATOMS: atom_id res chain seq x y z
N MET A 1 11.75 -15.49 -2.45
CA MET A 1 11.19 -15.47 -3.82
C MET A 1 10.44 -14.18 -3.97
N ASN A 2 10.77 -13.36 -4.95
CA ASN A 2 10.05 -12.09 -5.15
C ASN A 2 8.81 -12.34 -6.03
N LYS A 3 7.73 -12.83 -5.40
CA LYS A 3 6.46 -13.12 -6.07
C LYS A 3 5.83 -11.87 -6.65
N ASN A 4 5.94 -10.75 -5.96
CA ASN A 4 5.34 -9.48 -6.37
C ASN A 4 5.89 -8.98 -7.71
N PHE A 5 7.21 -9.02 -7.91
CA PHE A 5 7.80 -8.68 -9.21
C PHE A 5 7.34 -9.64 -10.32
N ALA A 6 7.31 -10.95 -10.03
CA ALA A 6 6.92 -11.97 -10.99
C ALA A 6 5.48 -11.76 -11.50
N GLU A 7 4.55 -11.53 -10.59
CA GLU A 7 3.14 -11.27 -10.89
C GLU A 7 2.97 -9.94 -11.62
N THR A 8 3.67 -8.89 -11.17
CA THR A 8 3.65 -7.56 -11.82
C THR A 8 4.17 -7.63 -13.25
N LEU A 9 5.31 -8.29 -13.48
CA LEU A 9 5.86 -8.43 -14.83
C LEU A 9 4.87 -9.15 -15.76
N LYS A 10 4.29 -10.25 -15.30
CA LYS A 10 3.29 -11.02 -16.05
C LYS A 10 2.04 -10.18 -16.36
N LYS A 11 1.56 -9.40 -15.39
CA LYS A 11 0.40 -8.51 -15.54
C LYS A 11 0.68 -7.41 -16.56
N LEU A 12 1.79 -6.70 -16.44
CA LEU A 12 2.20 -5.64 -17.36
C LEU A 12 2.33 -6.14 -18.80
N ARG A 13 2.96 -7.31 -18.98
CA ARG A 13 3.06 -7.94 -20.29
C ARG A 13 1.68 -8.26 -20.88
N ASN A 14 0.78 -8.83 -20.08
CA ASN A 14 -0.59 -9.17 -20.51
C ASN A 14 -1.40 -7.91 -20.88
N LEU A 15 -1.27 -6.81 -20.12
CA LEU A 15 -1.91 -5.53 -20.43
C LEU A 15 -1.49 -4.99 -21.80
N LYS A 16 -0.23 -5.19 -22.20
CA LYS A 16 0.26 -4.85 -23.55
C LYS A 16 -0.07 -5.92 -24.60
N SER A 17 -0.81 -6.97 -24.24
CA SER A 17 -1.21 -8.06 -25.13
C SER A 17 -0.06 -8.75 -25.85
N ILE A 18 1.14 -8.81 -25.25
CA ILE A 18 2.32 -9.47 -25.82
C ILE A 18 2.61 -10.80 -25.13
N SER A 19 3.09 -11.78 -25.89
CA SER A 19 3.49 -13.08 -25.35
C SER A 19 4.86 -13.05 -24.65
N GLN A 20 5.17 -14.05 -23.83
CA GLN A 20 6.51 -14.21 -23.26
C GLN A 20 7.61 -14.25 -24.33
N ARG A 21 7.31 -14.81 -25.51
CA ARG A 21 8.24 -14.89 -26.63
C ARG A 21 8.50 -13.51 -27.23
N GLU A 22 7.46 -12.76 -27.50
CA GLU A 22 7.57 -11.39 -28.04
C GLU A 22 8.31 -10.44 -27.10
N LEU A 23 8.02 -10.51 -25.77
CA LEU A 23 8.78 -9.73 -24.78
C LEU A 23 10.26 -10.14 -24.82
N ALA A 24 10.56 -11.43 -24.84
CA ALA A 24 11.92 -11.94 -24.88
C ALA A 24 12.70 -11.45 -26.12
N GLU A 25 12.08 -11.52 -27.29
CA GLU A 25 12.64 -11.01 -28.55
C GLU A 25 12.94 -9.50 -28.49
N LYS A 26 11.98 -8.71 -27.94
CA LYS A 26 12.12 -7.24 -27.82
C LYS A 26 13.24 -6.81 -26.86
N ILE A 27 13.50 -7.58 -25.80
CA ILE A 27 14.55 -7.25 -24.82
C ILE A 27 15.84 -8.09 -25.00
N PHE A 28 15.90 -8.93 -26.06
CA PHE A 28 17.05 -9.75 -26.44
C PHE A 28 17.46 -10.80 -25.40
N VAL A 29 16.48 -11.52 -24.89
CA VAL A 29 16.68 -12.68 -23.99
C VAL A 29 15.93 -13.91 -24.53
N THR A 30 16.07 -15.06 -23.89
CA THR A 30 15.28 -16.26 -24.23
C THR A 30 13.90 -16.21 -23.60
N ARG A 31 12.91 -16.89 -24.22
CA ARG A 31 11.58 -17.07 -23.62
C ARG A 31 11.68 -17.72 -22.23
N SER A 32 12.61 -18.67 -22.05
CA SER A 32 12.81 -19.33 -20.75
C SER A 32 13.28 -18.36 -19.66
N THR A 33 14.01 -17.30 -20.02
CA THR A 33 14.40 -16.22 -19.09
C THR A 33 13.18 -15.46 -18.59
N ILE A 34 12.28 -15.06 -19.49
CA ILE A 34 11.02 -14.40 -19.10
C ILE A 34 10.18 -15.31 -18.21
N ALA A 35 10.04 -16.59 -18.58
CA ALA A 35 9.30 -17.56 -17.78
C ALA A 35 9.88 -17.73 -16.36
N LYS A 36 11.21 -17.72 -16.21
CA LYS A 36 11.87 -17.77 -14.91
C LYS A 36 11.59 -16.52 -14.07
N TRP A 37 11.58 -15.34 -14.68
CA TRP A 37 11.24 -14.10 -13.98
C TRP A 37 9.76 -14.06 -13.57
N GLU A 38 8.83 -14.44 -14.47
CA GLU A 38 7.39 -14.50 -14.19
C GLU A 38 6.97 -15.62 -13.22
N ASN A 39 7.86 -16.59 -12.97
CA ASN A 39 7.66 -17.63 -11.96
C ASN A 39 8.46 -17.36 -10.66
N GLY A 40 9.16 -16.22 -10.58
CA GLY A 40 9.91 -15.79 -9.39
C GLY A 40 11.17 -16.63 -9.10
N TYR A 41 11.68 -17.42 -10.05
CA TYR A 41 12.89 -18.23 -9.86
C TYR A 41 14.16 -17.38 -9.80
N ASN A 42 14.21 -16.26 -10.53
CA ASN A 42 15.28 -15.28 -10.48
C ASN A 42 14.75 -13.90 -10.88
N LEU A 43 15.58 -12.88 -10.70
CA LEU A 43 15.26 -11.50 -11.00
C LEU A 43 16.11 -11.00 -12.18
N PRO A 44 15.60 -10.05 -12.98
CA PRO A 44 16.41 -9.34 -13.97
C PRO A 44 17.41 -8.41 -13.27
N ASP A 45 18.55 -8.17 -13.90
CA ASP A 45 19.47 -7.11 -13.50
C ASP A 45 18.94 -5.72 -13.87
N ALA A 46 19.61 -4.67 -13.36
CA ALA A 46 19.21 -3.28 -13.60
C ALA A 46 19.12 -2.91 -15.09
N PHE A 47 19.99 -3.49 -15.92
CA PHE A 47 19.98 -3.24 -17.35
C PHE A 47 18.76 -3.88 -18.05
N MET A 48 18.39 -5.08 -17.63
CA MET A 48 17.20 -5.76 -18.12
C MET A 48 15.92 -5.05 -17.67
N ILE A 49 15.90 -4.54 -16.42
CA ILE A 49 14.77 -3.73 -15.92
C ILE A 49 14.52 -2.53 -16.84
N LYS A 50 15.55 -1.76 -17.20
CA LYS A 50 15.42 -0.64 -18.13
C LYS A 50 14.82 -1.05 -19.49
N ARG A 51 15.24 -2.20 -20.03
CA ARG A 51 14.69 -2.73 -21.28
C ARG A 51 13.23 -3.13 -21.13
N ILE A 52 12.88 -3.81 -20.04
CA ILE A 52 11.49 -4.19 -19.71
C ILE A 52 10.63 -2.94 -19.63
N CYS A 53 11.04 -1.93 -18.86
CA CYS A 53 10.32 -0.67 -18.71
C CYS A 53 10.08 0.03 -20.05
N LYS A 54 11.10 0.09 -20.90
CA LYS A 54 10.99 0.70 -22.25
C LYS A 54 9.98 -0.04 -23.15
N VAL A 55 9.96 -1.38 -23.11
CA VAL A 55 9.07 -2.20 -23.95
C VAL A 55 7.64 -2.18 -23.42
N LEU A 56 7.48 -2.19 -22.10
CA LEU A 56 6.16 -2.19 -21.44
C LEU A 56 5.61 -0.78 -21.19
N GLU A 57 6.42 0.27 -21.52
CA GLU A 57 6.08 1.69 -21.33
C GLU A 57 5.69 2.02 -19.86
N VAL A 58 6.47 1.51 -18.93
CA VAL A 58 6.28 1.75 -17.50
C VAL A 58 7.46 2.52 -16.91
N ASN A 59 7.22 3.20 -15.78
CA ASN A 59 8.26 3.96 -15.12
C ASN A 59 9.29 3.00 -14.48
N GLU A 60 10.58 3.29 -14.68
CA GLU A 60 11.69 2.48 -14.15
C GLU A 60 11.71 2.50 -12.62
N TYR A 61 11.43 3.66 -12.02
CA TYR A 61 11.40 3.81 -10.56
C TYR A 61 10.34 2.92 -9.90
N ASP A 62 9.15 2.83 -10.49
CA ASP A 62 8.05 2.03 -9.96
C ASP A 62 8.37 0.53 -10.02
N LEU A 63 8.95 0.07 -11.13
CA LEU A 63 9.33 -1.33 -11.28
C LEU A 63 10.50 -1.72 -10.37
N ILE A 64 11.50 -0.83 -10.19
CA ILE A 64 12.60 -1.03 -9.25
C ILE A 64 12.09 -1.04 -7.82
N LYS A 65 11.15 -0.16 -7.48
CA LYS A 65 10.52 -0.12 -6.17
C LYS A 65 9.87 -1.44 -5.80
N ILE A 66 9.10 -2.04 -6.71
CA ILE A 66 8.50 -3.37 -6.54
C ILE A 66 9.57 -4.46 -6.32
N LEU A 67 10.71 -4.35 -7.01
CA LEU A 67 11.83 -5.27 -6.86
C LEU A 67 12.52 -5.17 -5.50
N LEU A 68 12.69 -3.95 -4.98
CA LEU A 68 13.41 -3.67 -3.74
C LEU A 68 12.54 -3.89 -2.49
N GLU A 69 11.24 -3.64 -2.60
CA GLU A 69 10.30 -3.74 -1.48
C GLU A 69 9.81 -5.17 -1.20
N GLY A 70 10.06 -6.12 -2.10
CA GLY A 70 9.75 -7.55 -1.92
C GLY A 70 8.24 -7.87 -1.88
N ASP A 71 7.87 -9.02 -1.29
CA ASP A 71 6.51 -9.45 -1.01
C ASP A 71 5.95 -8.68 0.21
N ASP A 72 6.02 -7.34 0.19
CA ASP A 72 5.45 -6.55 1.27
C ASP A 72 3.92 -6.63 1.18
N GLU A 73 3.35 -7.42 2.08
CA GLU A 73 1.90 -7.47 2.28
C GLU A 73 1.36 -6.07 2.55
N LEU A 74 0.32 -5.68 1.83
CA LEU A 74 -0.38 -4.42 2.08
C LEU A 74 -1.23 -4.57 3.34
N ASN A 75 -0.61 -4.42 4.51
CA ASN A 75 -1.31 -4.49 5.77
C ASN A 75 -1.89 -3.13 6.14
N VAL A 76 -3.19 -3.11 6.40
CA VAL A 76 -3.97 -1.92 6.78
C VAL A 76 -4.55 -2.12 8.17
N ILE A 77 -4.35 -1.15 9.06
CA ILE A 77 -5.00 -1.11 10.37
C ILE A 77 -6.16 -0.10 10.35
N ILE A 78 -7.27 -0.49 10.95
CA ILE A 78 -8.37 0.40 11.34
C ILE A 78 -8.40 0.40 12.86
N LEU A 79 -8.22 1.58 13.47
CA LEU A 79 -8.25 1.74 14.94
C LEU A 79 -9.28 2.81 15.34
N ASP A 80 -10.34 2.35 16.02
CA ASP A 80 -11.43 3.17 16.55
C ASP A 80 -12.00 2.46 17.79
N ASP A 81 -12.19 3.13 18.89
CA ASP A 81 -12.67 2.52 20.15
C ASP A 81 -14.11 1.96 20.05
N ARG A 82 -14.85 2.37 19.02
CA ARG A 82 -16.21 1.90 18.75
C ARG A 82 -16.20 0.77 17.71
N LYS A 83 -16.47 -0.44 18.18
CA LYS A 83 -16.53 -1.64 17.32
C LYS A 83 -17.41 -1.48 16.09
N ILE A 84 -18.55 -0.77 16.22
CA ILE A 84 -19.47 -0.54 15.10
C ILE A 84 -18.82 0.29 13.99
N VAL A 85 -17.94 1.23 14.32
CA VAL A 85 -17.22 2.05 13.33
C VAL A 85 -16.16 1.20 12.64
N VAL A 86 -15.40 0.40 13.38
CA VAL A 86 -14.44 -0.55 12.79
C VAL A 86 -15.14 -1.47 11.79
N GLN A 87 -16.24 -2.11 12.20
CA GLN A 87 -17.01 -3.02 11.37
C GLN A 87 -17.61 -2.35 10.13
N GLY A 88 -18.06 -1.10 10.24
CA GLY A 88 -18.59 -0.33 9.10
C GLY A 88 -17.51 0.17 8.15
N THR A 89 -16.29 0.39 8.66
CA THR A 89 -15.15 0.86 7.86
C THR A 89 -14.47 -0.27 7.07
N LEU A 90 -14.44 -1.47 7.63
CA LEU A 90 -13.80 -2.66 7.04
C LEU A 90 -14.22 -2.89 5.57
N PRO A 91 -15.51 -3.07 5.24
CA PRO A 91 -15.93 -3.33 3.86
C PRO A 91 -15.60 -2.19 2.88
N ILE A 92 -15.53 -0.95 3.38
CA ILE A 92 -15.14 0.21 2.56
C ILE A 92 -13.66 0.12 2.19
N VAL A 93 -12.82 -0.28 3.14
CA VAL A 93 -11.38 -0.46 2.88
C VAL A 93 -11.15 -1.65 1.95
N GLU A 94 -11.82 -2.77 2.16
CA GLU A 94 -11.72 -3.96 1.29
C GLU A 94 -12.19 -3.67 -0.15
N GLU A 95 -13.25 -2.85 -0.33
CA GLU A 95 -13.69 -2.40 -1.65
C GLU A 95 -12.61 -1.55 -2.36
N VAL A 96 -11.93 -0.67 -1.60
CA VAL A 96 -10.97 0.29 -2.17
C VAL A 96 -9.60 -0.34 -2.36
N LEU A 97 -9.21 -1.26 -1.48
CA LEU A 97 -7.92 -1.96 -1.45
C LEU A 97 -8.14 -3.49 -1.40
N PRO A 98 -8.61 -4.11 -2.50
CA PRO A 98 -9.02 -5.52 -2.51
C PRO A 98 -7.89 -6.51 -2.21
N ASN A 99 -6.63 -6.10 -2.35
CA ASN A 99 -5.45 -6.94 -2.06
C ASN A 99 -4.82 -6.62 -0.70
N ALA A 100 -5.46 -5.78 0.12
CA ALA A 100 -4.98 -5.46 1.45
C ALA A 100 -5.44 -6.50 2.48
N ASN A 101 -4.55 -6.83 3.41
CA ASN A 101 -4.92 -7.49 4.65
C ASN A 101 -5.40 -6.43 5.63
N VAL A 102 -6.69 -6.40 5.94
CA VAL A 102 -7.29 -5.35 6.77
C VAL A 102 -7.54 -5.87 8.17
N PHE A 103 -7.00 -5.18 9.17
CA PHE A 103 -7.07 -5.52 10.59
C PHE A 103 -7.78 -4.43 11.38
N GLY A 104 -8.87 -4.80 12.07
CA GLY A 104 -9.63 -3.87 12.90
C GLY A 104 -9.29 -4.02 14.38
N PHE A 105 -8.98 -2.91 15.06
CA PHE A 105 -8.68 -2.88 16.49
C PHE A 105 -9.57 -1.85 17.19
N THR A 106 -9.96 -2.18 18.43
CA THR A 106 -10.66 -1.25 19.33
C THR A 106 -9.79 -0.79 20.50
N HIS A 107 -8.62 -1.43 20.68
CA HIS A 107 -7.68 -1.08 21.75
C HIS A 107 -6.33 -0.65 21.16
N PRO A 108 -5.84 0.54 21.51
CA PRO A 108 -4.55 1.05 21.03
C PRO A 108 -3.37 0.10 21.30
N SER A 109 -3.34 -0.55 22.47
CA SER A 109 -2.25 -1.47 22.84
C SER A 109 -2.14 -2.66 21.89
N GLU A 110 -3.26 -3.24 21.46
CA GLU A 110 -3.29 -4.37 20.54
C GLU A 110 -2.80 -3.96 19.15
N ALA A 111 -3.23 -2.78 18.66
CA ALA A 111 -2.79 -2.25 17.38
C ALA A 111 -1.28 -1.94 17.37
N ILE A 112 -0.73 -1.38 18.45
CA ILE A 112 0.71 -1.14 18.60
C ILE A 112 1.49 -2.45 18.62
N GLU A 113 1.07 -3.44 19.39
CA GLU A 113 1.74 -4.75 19.44
C GLU A 113 1.70 -5.46 18.09
N PHE A 114 0.61 -5.31 17.35
CA PHE A 114 0.51 -5.82 16.00
C PHE A 114 1.48 -5.09 15.04
N ALA A 115 1.55 -3.76 15.11
CA ALA A 115 2.44 -2.96 14.28
C ALA A 115 3.94 -3.20 14.56
N LYS A 116 4.31 -3.57 15.79
CA LYS A 116 5.69 -3.96 16.11
C LYS A 116 6.13 -5.28 15.45
N LYS A 117 5.18 -6.16 15.15
CA LYS A 117 5.44 -7.51 14.60
C LYS A 117 5.23 -7.58 13.09
N ASN A 118 4.52 -6.62 12.52
CA ASN A 118 4.13 -6.61 11.11
C ASN A 118 4.47 -5.26 10.48
N LYS A 119 4.86 -5.28 9.21
CA LYS A 119 5.01 -4.03 8.44
C LYS A 119 3.62 -3.51 8.09
N ILE A 120 3.30 -2.29 8.52
CA ILE A 120 2.00 -1.66 8.26
C ILE A 120 2.18 -0.57 7.22
N SER A 121 1.39 -0.64 6.15
CA SER A 121 1.45 0.31 5.03
C SER A 121 0.51 1.50 5.23
N LEU A 122 -0.64 1.26 5.89
CA LEU A 122 -1.66 2.27 6.14
C LEU A 122 -2.35 2.04 7.49
N ILE A 123 -2.58 3.12 8.22
CA ILE A 123 -3.42 3.13 9.42
C ILE A 123 -4.54 4.15 9.24
N LEU A 124 -5.77 3.71 9.38
CA LEU A 124 -6.94 4.57 9.55
C LEU A 124 -7.16 4.72 11.05
N LEU A 125 -6.89 5.91 11.58
CA LEU A 125 -6.77 6.17 13.01
C LEU A 125 -7.81 7.17 13.50
N ASP A 126 -8.66 6.76 14.44
CA ASP A 126 -9.51 7.74 15.14
C ASP A 126 -8.66 8.65 16.04
N ILE A 127 -9.05 9.91 16.16
CA ILE A 127 -8.41 10.86 17.07
C ILE A 127 -8.87 10.64 18.50
N GLU A 128 -10.17 10.38 18.70
CA GLU A 128 -10.77 10.19 20.01
C GLU A 128 -10.90 8.70 20.36
N LEU A 129 -9.92 8.16 21.09
CA LEU A 129 -9.86 6.77 21.49
C LEU A 129 -10.05 6.61 23.03
N GLY A 130 -11.22 6.97 23.51
CA GLY A 130 -11.54 6.95 24.93
C GLY A 130 -10.63 7.86 25.76
N LYS A 131 -9.66 7.25 26.48
CA LYS A 131 -8.68 8.02 27.29
C LYS A 131 -7.39 8.33 26.52
N THR A 132 -7.23 7.81 25.33
CA THR A 132 -6.00 7.95 24.52
C THR A 132 -6.24 8.93 23.38
N ASN A 133 -5.29 9.82 23.14
CA ASN A 133 -5.35 10.76 22.02
C ASN A 133 -4.69 10.10 20.79
N GLY A 134 -5.43 10.01 19.67
CA GLY A 134 -4.93 9.47 18.41
C GLY A 134 -3.75 10.26 17.83
N LEU A 135 -3.64 11.55 18.12
CA LEU A 135 -2.49 12.37 17.68
C LEU A 135 -1.17 11.90 18.31
N ASP A 136 -1.20 11.50 19.58
CA ASP A 136 -0.01 10.93 20.25
C ASP A 136 0.29 9.51 19.74
N LEU A 137 -0.75 8.72 19.48
CA LEU A 137 -0.59 7.40 18.87
C LEU A 137 0.02 7.47 17.48
N CYS A 138 -0.31 8.49 16.70
CA CYS A 138 0.30 8.71 15.39
C CYS A 138 1.83 8.77 15.49
N LYS A 139 2.37 9.51 16.45
CA LYS A 139 3.81 9.60 16.68
C LYS A 139 4.40 8.23 17.04
N ASN A 140 3.75 7.48 17.95
CA ASN A 140 4.20 6.14 18.34
C ASN A 140 4.24 5.16 17.14
N PHE A 141 3.24 5.19 16.27
CA PHE A 141 3.25 4.37 15.06
C PHE A 141 4.35 4.77 14.07
N LEU A 142 4.61 6.06 13.92
CA LEU A 142 5.69 6.57 13.07
C LEU A 142 7.09 6.28 13.64
N GLU A 143 7.24 6.18 14.96
CA GLU A 143 8.46 5.70 15.59
C GLU A 143 8.72 4.20 15.31
N ILE A 144 7.66 3.37 15.28
CA ILE A 144 7.78 1.95 14.93
C ILE A 144 8.16 1.79 13.45
N ASN A 145 7.45 2.49 12.55
CA ASN A 145 7.75 2.48 11.13
C ASN A 145 7.51 3.88 10.51
N PRO A 146 8.58 4.65 10.23
CA PRO A 146 8.48 5.99 9.65
C PRO A 146 7.84 6.07 8.27
N LYS A 147 7.71 4.93 7.57
CA LYS A 147 7.08 4.86 6.24
C LYS A 147 5.62 4.44 6.27
N THR A 148 5.03 4.26 7.44
CA THR A 148 3.59 4.00 7.57
C THR A 148 2.80 5.26 7.20
N ASN A 149 1.82 5.13 6.29
CA ASN A 149 0.84 6.19 6.08
C ASN A 149 -0.19 6.17 7.20
N ILE A 150 -0.51 7.34 7.74
CA ILE A 150 -1.57 7.48 8.74
C ILE A 150 -2.59 8.47 8.20
N ILE A 151 -3.85 8.04 8.12
CA ILE A 151 -5.00 8.88 7.80
C ILE A 151 -5.86 8.94 9.05
N PHE A 152 -6.06 10.13 9.58
CA PHE A 152 -6.99 10.31 10.69
C PHE A 152 -8.44 10.21 10.22
N LEU A 153 -9.24 9.48 10.98
CA LEU A 153 -10.70 9.41 10.84
C LEU A 153 -11.33 10.09 12.05
N THR A 154 -12.08 11.16 11.86
CA THR A 154 -12.70 11.86 12.98
C THR A 154 -14.06 12.47 12.61
N ALA A 155 -14.89 12.73 13.59
CA ALA A 155 -16.14 13.47 13.42
C ALA A 155 -15.94 14.99 13.45
N TYR A 156 -14.75 15.48 13.83
CA TYR A 156 -14.50 16.88 14.15
C TYR A 156 -13.49 17.51 13.21
N VAL A 157 -13.85 18.68 12.66
CA VAL A 157 -13.01 19.41 11.68
C VAL A 157 -11.87 20.15 12.37
N GLU A 158 -12.04 20.54 13.62
CA GLU A 158 -11.11 21.34 14.40
C GLU A 158 -9.74 20.70 14.61
N TYR A 159 -9.65 19.36 14.61
CA TYR A 159 -8.39 18.64 14.73
C TYR A 159 -7.53 18.65 13.46
N SER A 160 -8.03 19.20 12.35
CA SER A 160 -7.31 19.17 11.07
C SER A 160 -5.93 19.83 11.15
N PHE A 161 -5.81 20.96 11.85
CA PHE A 161 -4.56 21.69 12.00
C PHE A 161 -3.54 20.92 12.87
N GLU A 162 -3.97 20.32 13.96
CA GLU A 162 -3.11 19.52 14.84
C GLU A 162 -2.66 18.23 14.15
N ALA A 163 -3.55 17.59 13.38
CA ALA A 163 -3.23 16.39 12.60
C ALA A 163 -2.06 16.61 11.63
N TRP A 164 -1.99 17.75 10.97
CA TRP A 164 -0.88 18.08 10.07
C TRP A 164 0.48 18.15 10.77
N SER A 165 0.52 18.57 12.03
CA SER A 165 1.77 18.67 12.80
C SER A 165 2.34 17.32 13.22
N THR A 166 1.57 16.24 13.16
CA THR A 166 1.99 14.88 13.56
C THR A 166 2.83 14.15 12.54
N GLY A 167 2.83 14.59 11.28
CA GLY A 167 3.43 13.87 10.16
C GLY A 167 2.49 12.84 9.52
N ALA A 168 1.20 12.86 9.84
CA ALA A 168 0.19 12.04 9.17
C ALA A 168 0.13 12.32 7.66
N SER A 169 -0.32 11.32 6.89
CA SER A 169 -0.45 11.41 5.43
C SER A 169 -1.81 11.95 5.00
N GLY A 170 -2.76 12.07 5.92
CA GLY A 170 -4.09 12.53 5.56
C GLY A 170 -5.08 12.63 6.71
N TYR A 171 -6.27 13.10 6.34
CA TYR A 171 -7.37 13.37 7.24
C TYR A 171 -8.71 13.17 6.52
N LEU A 172 -9.63 12.44 7.12
CA LEU A 172 -10.95 12.18 6.58
C LEU A 172 -12.03 12.37 7.67
N LEU A 173 -13.12 13.04 7.29
CA LEU A 173 -14.29 13.15 8.17
C LEU A 173 -15.15 11.88 8.09
N LYS A 174 -15.63 11.44 9.24
CA LYS A 174 -16.65 10.40 9.35
C LYS A 174 -18.04 10.94 8.94
N PRO A 175 -18.89 10.16 8.28
CA PRO A 175 -18.67 8.79 7.82
C PRO A 175 -17.77 8.74 6.57
N ILE A 176 -16.85 7.78 6.52
CA ILE A 176 -16.04 7.59 5.32
C ILE A 176 -16.83 6.90 4.22
N THR A 177 -16.43 7.14 2.98
CA THR A 177 -16.97 6.48 1.80
C THR A 177 -15.83 5.99 0.92
N ALA A 178 -16.08 4.99 0.07
CA ALA A 178 -15.08 4.52 -0.89
C ALA A 178 -14.55 5.67 -1.77
N LYS A 179 -15.40 6.64 -2.12
CA LYS A 179 -15.02 7.80 -2.94
C LYS A 179 -14.00 8.71 -2.24
N ASN A 180 -14.26 9.10 -0.98
CA ASN A 180 -13.34 10.00 -0.26
C ASN A 180 -12.07 9.27 0.17
N LEU A 181 -12.13 7.98 0.49
CA LEU A 181 -10.95 7.16 0.77
C LEU A 181 -10.05 7.06 -0.48
N ARG A 182 -10.61 6.71 -1.66
CA ARG A 182 -9.84 6.69 -2.93
C ARG A 182 -9.19 8.03 -3.24
N ALA A 183 -9.90 9.14 -3.01
CA ALA A 183 -9.34 10.48 -3.23
C ALA A 183 -8.15 10.75 -2.29
N GLN A 184 -8.24 10.34 -1.02
CA GLN A 184 -7.17 10.54 -0.04
C GLN A 184 -5.95 9.66 -0.31
N LEU A 185 -6.14 8.42 -0.78
CA LEU A 185 -5.05 7.50 -1.11
C LEU A 185 -4.13 8.05 -2.21
N LYS A 186 -4.63 8.88 -3.12
CA LYS A 186 -3.80 9.55 -4.16
C LYS A 186 -2.81 10.57 -3.60
N ASN A 187 -3.04 11.05 -2.39
CA ASN A 187 -2.24 12.10 -1.75
C ASN A 187 -1.38 11.56 -0.59
N LEU A 188 -1.14 10.25 -0.54
CA LEU A 188 -0.33 9.66 0.51
C LEU A 188 1.13 10.09 0.41
N ARG A 189 1.77 10.23 1.56
CA ARG A 189 3.21 10.54 1.65
C ARG A 189 4.07 9.44 1.05
N TYR A 190 3.66 8.19 1.24
CA TYR A 190 4.27 6.99 0.69
C TYR A 190 3.24 6.27 -0.16
N PRO A 191 3.34 6.29 -1.49
CA PRO A 191 2.37 5.65 -2.37
C PRO A 191 2.18 4.18 -2.02
N LEU A 192 0.92 3.73 -1.97
CA LEU A 192 0.60 2.31 -1.88
C LEU A 192 0.66 1.72 -3.28
N LEU A 193 1.29 0.56 -3.42
CA LEU A 193 1.26 -0.18 -4.69
C LEU A 193 -0.12 -0.87 -4.80
N THR A 194 -1.09 -0.20 -5.38
CA THR A 194 -2.40 -0.76 -5.67
C THR A 194 -2.47 -1.22 -7.12
N GLU A 195 -3.21 -2.32 -7.37
CA GLU A 195 -3.43 -2.84 -8.72
C GLU A 195 -4.25 -1.88 -9.58
N GLY A 196 -3.69 -0.86 -10.13
CA GLY A 196 -4.40 0.09 -10.99
C GLY A 196 -3.65 1.39 -11.27
N GLU A 197 -2.58 1.66 -10.55
CA GLU A 197 -1.80 2.90 -10.69
C GLU A 197 -0.45 2.72 -11.39
N ILE A 198 -0.22 1.56 -12.05
CA ILE A 198 0.91 1.35 -12.95
C ILE A 198 0.46 1.70 -14.39
N LEU A 199 -0.18 2.84 -14.55
CA LEU A 199 -0.50 3.41 -15.88
C LEU A 199 -0.04 4.86 -15.92
#